data_79579ff8272f72f259ba527133f62067
#
_entry.id   79579ff8272f72f259ba527133f62067
#
_cell.length_a   1.000
_cell.length_b   1.000
_cell.length_c   1.000
_cell.angle_alpha   90.00
_cell.angle_beta   90.00
_cell.angle_gamma   90.00
#
_symmetry.space_group_name_H-M   'P 1'
#
loop_
_entity.id
_entity.type
_entity.pdbx_description
1 polymer ?
#
loop_
_entity_poly.entity_id
_entity_poly.type
_entity_poly.pdbx_seq_one_letter_code
_entity_poly.pdbx_strand_id
1 'polypeptide(L)'
;RQIFTQYINYEITPTVAVGRNVTLPDGNGASWLAEGIKVLRINVPFQAPEPIHPIKSILIKRFNLTYGPHSNAYGPDASSDALSAELALPFGFPLRVISTTNEITIVDEKNNKPITTVNGVKSPAETELNVVSTDQTEGTIYLTLNPSSMSLPEQSDEARREFEMFQKEFTFTKEDIKLFNGSSRSLSETPVGTVLLNGIKFSVESGLLGLQGLNQYPTLILGVDVVGGTRANINLNVNTSIYNPSNVNLGVGDTTLLMVYEIVVGSVTIPNMRLNIGNNTLQAMSKFNPNAGPQGLDMLNRYISGLDTHLNISGYEDSTHIASLKPAFSAVRVNTTLPGLKTKLVQSASLKVLESTGITDDVAQTQVSLDNPFTSVSYTHLRAHET
;
A
#
# COMPACT_ATOMS: atom_id res chain seq x y z
N ARG A 1 -30.30 14.47 -20.52
CA ARG A 1 -29.06 14.23 -19.75
C ARG A 1 -29.37 14.00 -18.27
N GLN A 2 -30.20 14.82 -17.63
CA GLN A 2 -30.58 14.63 -16.21
C GLN A 2 -31.46 13.39 -15.99
N ILE A 3 -32.31 13.02 -16.93
CA ILE A 3 -33.23 11.87 -16.80
C ILE A 3 -32.49 10.58 -16.47
N PHE A 4 -31.38 10.28 -17.15
CA PHE A 4 -30.59 9.05 -16.88
C PHE A 4 -29.99 9.06 -15.49
N THR A 5 -29.41 10.17 -15.06
CA THR A 5 -28.85 10.30 -13.69
C THR A 5 -29.93 10.10 -12.63
N GLN A 6 -31.07 10.76 -12.79
CA GLN A 6 -32.21 10.65 -11.87
C GLN A 6 -32.78 9.23 -11.85
N TYR A 7 -32.90 8.61 -13.03
CA TYR A 7 -33.37 7.22 -13.14
C TYR A 7 -32.45 6.23 -12.41
N ILE A 8 -31.13 6.32 -12.64
CA ILE A 8 -30.16 5.46 -11.99
C ILE A 8 -30.12 5.70 -10.46
N ASN A 9 -30.29 6.95 -10.03
CA ASN A 9 -30.31 7.31 -8.60
C ASN A 9 -31.66 7.08 -7.92
N TYR A 10 -32.63 6.46 -8.62
CA TYR A 10 -33.98 6.21 -8.10
C TYR A 10 -34.73 7.50 -7.75
N GLU A 11 -34.47 8.59 -8.49
CA GLU A 11 -35.13 9.88 -8.30
C GLU A 11 -36.34 10.03 -9.24
N ILE A 12 -37.38 10.70 -8.76
CA ILE A 12 -38.56 11.00 -9.58
C ILE A 12 -38.24 12.14 -10.53
N THR A 13 -38.34 11.87 -11.83
CA THR A 13 -38.20 12.91 -12.86
C THR A 13 -39.61 13.30 -13.36
N PRO A 14 -40.06 14.55 -13.15
CA PRO A 14 -41.30 15.00 -13.74
C PRO A 14 -41.18 15.05 -15.26
N THR A 15 -41.95 14.26 -15.96
CA THR A 15 -42.04 14.26 -17.42
C THR A 15 -43.43 14.55 -17.88
N VAL A 16 -43.56 15.09 -19.09
CA VAL A 16 -44.85 15.38 -19.74
C VAL A 16 -44.97 14.48 -20.97
N ALA A 17 -45.93 13.59 -20.97
CA ALA A 17 -46.31 12.84 -22.15
C ALA A 17 -47.21 13.67 -23.06
N VAL A 18 -46.86 13.73 -24.33
CA VAL A 18 -47.63 14.42 -25.37
C VAL A 18 -47.98 13.41 -26.44
N GLY A 19 -49.25 13.33 -26.79
CA GLY A 19 -49.70 12.46 -27.85
C GLY A 19 -49.13 12.90 -29.22
N ARG A 20 -48.74 11.91 -30.05
CA ARG A 20 -48.19 12.20 -31.37
C ARG A 20 -49.01 11.54 -32.49
N ASN A 21 -49.23 10.27 -32.40
CA ASN A 21 -49.98 9.47 -33.39
C ASN A 21 -50.90 8.48 -32.66
N VAL A 22 -51.96 8.06 -33.31
CA VAL A 22 -52.85 6.99 -32.86
C VAL A 22 -52.92 5.92 -33.94
N THR A 23 -52.70 4.70 -33.53
CA THR A 23 -52.87 3.51 -34.37
C THR A 23 -54.00 2.70 -33.77
N LEU A 24 -54.99 2.36 -34.58
CA LEU A 24 -56.09 1.48 -34.20
C LEU A 24 -55.62 0.02 -34.13
N PRO A 25 -56.38 -0.89 -33.48
CA PRO A 25 -56.00 -2.32 -33.39
C PRO A 25 -55.84 -3.01 -34.74
N ASP A 26 -56.49 -2.50 -35.77
CA ASP A 26 -56.38 -3.00 -37.19
C ASP A 26 -55.10 -2.47 -37.90
N GLY A 27 -54.25 -1.71 -37.23
CA GLY A 27 -53.03 -1.10 -37.79
C GLY A 27 -53.24 0.21 -38.56
N ASN A 28 -54.46 0.69 -38.71
CA ASN A 28 -54.75 1.93 -39.39
C ASN A 28 -54.55 3.13 -38.49
N GLY A 29 -54.10 4.25 -39.06
CA GLY A 29 -53.98 5.52 -38.34
C GLY A 29 -55.35 6.25 -38.23
N ALA A 30 -55.66 6.74 -37.02
CA ALA A 30 -56.81 7.58 -36.79
C ALA A 30 -56.40 9.05 -36.72
N SER A 31 -56.34 9.73 -37.85
CA SER A 31 -55.83 11.11 -37.94
C SER A 31 -56.66 12.11 -37.09
N TRP A 32 -57.97 11.96 -37.04
CA TRP A 32 -58.85 12.80 -36.25
C TRP A 32 -58.60 12.67 -34.71
N LEU A 33 -58.30 11.45 -34.29
CA LEU A 33 -57.99 11.14 -32.89
C LEU A 33 -56.56 11.61 -32.57
N ALA A 34 -55.63 11.47 -33.52
CA ALA A 34 -54.25 11.96 -33.36
C ALA A 34 -54.22 13.48 -33.16
N GLU A 35 -55.03 14.24 -33.88
CA GLU A 35 -55.12 15.71 -33.67
C GLU A 35 -55.67 16.07 -32.26
N GLY A 36 -56.65 15.32 -31.77
CA GLY A 36 -57.16 15.49 -30.39
C GLY A 36 -56.13 15.14 -29.32
N ILE A 37 -55.31 14.10 -29.53
CA ILE A 37 -54.29 13.64 -28.55
C ILE A 37 -53.08 14.57 -28.55
N LYS A 38 -52.73 15.26 -29.64
CA LYS A 38 -51.61 16.22 -29.69
C LYS A 38 -51.73 17.38 -28.70
N VAL A 39 -52.93 17.73 -28.29
CA VAL A 39 -53.19 18.82 -27.32
C VAL A 39 -53.15 18.34 -25.87
N LEU A 40 -53.19 17.01 -25.65
CA LEU A 40 -53.12 16.43 -24.31
C LEU A 40 -51.70 16.49 -23.76
N ARG A 41 -51.56 16.97 -22.57
CA ARG A 41 -50.32 16.96 -21.77
C ARG A 41 -50.60 16.27 -20.46
N ILE A 42 -49.98 15.14 -20.29
CA ILE A 42 -50.17 14.28 -19.10
C ILE A 42 -48.85 14.30 -18.31
N ASN A 43 -48.92 14.74 -17.09
CA ASN A 43 -47.78 14.66 -16.20
C ASN A 43 -47.56 13.18 -15.80
N VAL A 44 -46.44 12.64 -16.19
CA VAL A 44 -46.05 11.27 -15.87
C VAL A 44 -44.77 11.31 -15.03
N PRO A 45 -44.82 10.90 -13.78
CA PRO A 45 -43.59 10.74 -13.01
C PRO A 45 -42.77 9.57 -13.60
N PHE A 46 -41.54 9.86 -14.00
CA PHE A 46 -40.62 8.85 -14.51
C PHE A 46 -39.60 8.50 -13.42
N GLN A 47 -39.60 7.24 -12.99
CA GLN A 47 -38.73 6.71 -11.96
C GLN A 47 -38.44 5.25 -12.28
N ALA A 48 -37.27 4.75 -11.84
CA ALA A 48 -37.01 3.32 -11.89
C ALA A 48 -38.01 2.56 -11.01
N PRO A 49 -38.40 1.31 -11.35
CA PRO A 49 -39.32 0.52 -10.56
C PRO A 49 -38.77 0.17 -9.18
N GLU A 50 -37.45 0.04 -9.06
CA GLU A 50 -36.72 -0.27 -7.84
C GLU A 50 -35.38 0.46 -7.79
N PRO A 51 -34.71 0.58 -6.61
CA PRO A 51 -33.38 1.16 -6.50
C PRO A 51 -32.37 0.39 -7.36
N ILE A 52 -31.60 1.13 -8.14
CA ILE A 52 -30.60 0.57 -9.03
C ILE A 52 -29.25 0.60 -8.35
N HIS A 53 -28.57 -0.54 -8.31
CA HIS A 53 -27.19 -0.69 -7.86
C HIS A 53 -26.32 -1.04 -9.06
N PRO A 54 -25.86 -0.04 -9.83
CA PRO A 54 -25.18 -0.28 -11.10
C PRO A 54 -23.82 -0.92 -10.95
N ILE A 55 -23.12 -0.68 -9.84
CA ILE A 55 -21.83 -1.28 -9.53
C ILE A 55 -22.08 -2.50 -8.65
N LYS A 56 -21.69 -3.68 -9.13
CA LYS A 56 -21.86 -4.96 -8.44
C LYS A 56 -20.68 -5.34 -7.58
N SER A 57 -19.47 -5.07 -8.07
CA SER A 57 -18.23 -5.34 -7.36
C SER A 57 -17.14 -4.38 -7.77
N ILE A 58 -16.14 -4.19 -6.91
CA ILE A 58 -14.89 -3.49 -7.21
C ILE A 58 -13.75 -4.43 -6.87
N LEU A 59 -12.86 -4.66 -7.83
CA LEU A 59 -11.63 -5.43 -7.63
C LEU A 59 -10.42 -4.48 -7.66
N ILE A 60 -9.65 -4.51 -6.58
CA ILE A 60 -8.41 -3.77 -6.43
C ILE A 60 -7.24 -4.71 -6.66
N LYS A 61 -6.65 -4.69 -7.86
CA LYS A 61 -5.47 -5.52 -8.20
C LYS A 61 -4.18 -4.88 -7.71
N ARG A 62 -4.11 -3.56 -7.73
CA ARG A 62 -2.97 -2.77 -7.27
C ARG A 62 -3.46 -1.45 -6.71
N PHE A 63 -2.88 -1.07 -5.59
CA PHE A 63 -3.13 0.22 -4.97
C PHE A 63 -1.79 0.83 -4.54
N ASN A 64 -1.64 2.12 -4.68
CA ASN A 64 -0.45 2.83 -4.21
C ASN A 64 -0.87 3.75 -3.07
N LEU A 65 -0.17 3.65 -1.96
CA LEU A 65 -0.36 4.48 -0.78
C LEU A 65 0.98 5.14 -0.43
N THR A 66 1.05 6.46 -0.49
CA THR A 66 2.31 7.18 -0.32
C THR A 66 2.17 8.31 0.68
N TYR A 67 3.02 8.28 1.69
CA TYR A 67 3.22 9.38 2.62
C TYR A 67 4.38 10.23 2.12
N GLY A 68 4.05 11.27 1.36
CA GLY A 68 5.04 12.23 0.85
C GLY A 68 5.48 13.25 1.91
N PRO A 69 6.53 14.04 1.62
CA PRO A 69 7.03 15.06 2.55
C PRO A 69 5.99 16.14 2.91
N HIS A 70 4.98 16.32 2.05
CA HIS A 70 3.91 17.31 2.20
C HIS A 70 2.55 16.69 2.52
N SER A 71 2.46 15.36 2.58
CA SER A 71 1.22 14.66 2.92
C SER A 71 0.91 14.85 4.41
N ASN A 72 -0.37 15.03 4.72
CA ASN A 72 -0.82 14.95 6.10
C ASN A 72 -0.60 13.53 6.62
N ALA A 73 -0.22 13.37 7.88
CA ALA A 73 -0.06 12.07 8.52
C ALA A 73 -1.31 11.18 8.43
N TYR A 74 -2.49 11.78 8.35
CA TYR A 74 -3.79 11.11 8.20
C TYR A 74 -4.41 11.29 6.80
N GLY A 75 -3.61 11.72 5.84
CA GLY A 75 -4.03 12.01 4.48
C GLY A 75 -2.94 11.67 3.46
N PRO A 76 -2.55 10.40 3.35
CA PRO A 76 -1.61 9.97 2.32
C PRO A 76 -2.20 10.14 0.92
N ASP A 77 -1.34 10.15 -0.08
CA ASP A 77 -1.75 10.12 -1.47
C ASP A 77 -2.05 8.67 -1.89
N ALA A 78 -3.20 8.50 -2.53
CA ALA A 78 -3.70 7.25 -3.04
C ALA A 78 -3.76 7.28 -4.57
N SER A 79 -3.37 6.20 -5.23
CA SER A 79 -3.52 6.02 -6.67
C SER A 79 -3.65 4.55 -7.05
N SER A 80 -4.18 4.29 -8.24
CA SER A 80 -4.22 2.94 -8.81
C SER A 80 -4.28 3.00 -10.33
N ASP A 81 -3.57 2.10 -10.96
CA ASP A 81 -3.63 1.85 -12.40
C ASP A 81 -4.35 0.53 -12.74
N ALA A 82 -4.86 -0.17 -11.73
CA ALA A 82 -5.41 -1.52 -11.88
C ALA A 82 -6.63 -1.75 -10.97
N LEU A 83 -7.65 -0.92 -11.15
CA LEU A 83 -8.98 -1.10 -10.59
C LEU A 83 -9.91 -1.64 -11.67
N SER A 84 -10.86 -2.48 -11.29
CA SER A 84 -11.98 -2.82 -12.15
C SER A 84 -13.27 -2.86 -11.35
N ALA A 85 -14.38 -2.50 -12.00
CA ALA A 85 -15.71 -2.60 -11.43
C ALA A 85 -16.63 -3.35 -12.38
N GLU A 86 -17.39 -4.29 -11.84
CA GLU A 86 -18.45 -4.96 -12.58
C GLU A 86 -19.72 -4.11 -12.55
N LEU A 87 -20.31 -3.94 -13.71
CA LEU A 87 -21.54 -3.16 -13.88
C LEU A 87 -22.68 -4.02 -14.36
N ALA A 88 -23.88 -3.72 -13.87
CA ALA A 88 -25.13 -4.13 -14.45
C ALA A 88 -26.07 -2.91 -14.54
N LEU A 89 -26.47 -2.59 -15.74
CA LEU A 89 -27.28 -1.40 -16.04
C LEU A 89 -28.65 -1.83 -16.56
N PRO A 90 -29.75 -1.22 -16.08
CA PRO A 90 -31.11 -1.60 -16.43
C PRO A 90 -31.56 -0.96 -17.76
N PHE A 91 -30.74 -1.09 -18.80
CA PHE A 91 -31.06 -0.65 -20.15
C PHE A 91 -30.21 -1.38 -21.20
N GLY A 92 -30.80 -1.69 -22.33
CA GLY A 92 -30.19 -2.50 -23.38
C GLY A 92 -29.60 -1.66 -24.51
N PHE A 93 -28.69 -0.74 -24.20
CA PHE A 93 -27.94 0.01 -25.22
C PHE A 93 -26.47 0.13 -24.84
N PRO A 94 -25.56 0.22 -25.83
CA PRO A 94 -24.14 0.32 -25.56
C PRO A 94 -23.79 1.64 -24.83
N LEU A 95 -22.95 1.50 -23.83
CA LEU A 95 -22.40 2.61 -23.06
C LEU A 95 -20.87 2.46 -23.02
N ARG A 96 -20.15 3.54 -23.31
CA ARG A 96 -18.72 3.62 -23.17
C ARG A 96 -18.34 4.71 -22.18
N VAL A 97 -17.79 4.35 -21.05
CA VAL A 97 -17.27 5.32 -20.07
C VAL A 97 -15.89 5.79 -20.52
N ILE A 98 -15.70 7.11 -20.65
CA ILE A 98 -14.45 7.73 -21.08
C ILE A 98 -13.60 8.13 -19.88
N SER A 99 -14.26 8.68 -18.86
CA SER A 99 -13.58 9.14 -17.64
C SER A 99 -14.51 9.14 -16.46
N THR A 100 -13.94 8.98 -15.28
CA THR A 100 -14.66 9.05 -14.01
C THR A 100 -14.00 10.04 -13.06
N THR A 101 -14.80 10.54 -12.12
CA THR A 101 -14.33 11.23 -10.92
C THR A 101 -15.08 10.61 -9.77
N ASN A 102 -14.35 9.99 -8.84
CA ASN A 102 -14.94 9.18 -7.81
C ASN A 102 -14.63 9.78 -6.43
N GLU A 103 -15.63 9.85 -5.59
CA GLU A 103 -15.48 10.11 -4.17
C GLU A 103 -15.79 8.79 -3.46
N ILE A 104 -14.81 8.24 -2.75
CA ILE A 104 -14.90 6.90 -2.15
C ILE A 104 -14.61 7.01 -0.67
N THR A 105 -15.56 6.65 0.17
CA THR A 105 -15.38 6.50 1.61
C THR A 105 -15.17 5.04 1.94
N ILE A 106 -14.05 4.73 2.56
CA ILE A 106 -13.75 3.42 3.11
C ILE A 106 -14.38 3.33 4.50
N VAL A 107 -15.18 2.29 4.72
CA VAL A 107 -15.96 2.08 5.94
C VAL A 107 -15.56 0.74 6.55
N ASP A 108 -15.40 0.69 7.85
CA ASP A 108 -15.23 -0.58 8.56
C ASP A 108 -16.55 -1.34 8.57
N GLU A 109 -16.53 -2.54 7.98
CA GLU A 109 -17.71 -3.41 7.88
C GLU A 109 -18.30 -3.80 9.26
N LYS A 110 -17.43 -3.98 10.27
CA LYS A 110 -17.81 -4.48 11.59
C LYS A 110 -18.65 -3.48 12.39
N ASN A 111 -18.33 -2.18 12.28
CA ASN A 111 -18.96 -1.13 13.09
C ASN A 111 -19.65 -0.06 12.24
N ASN A 112 -19.58 -0.17 10.92
CA ASN A 112 -20.11 0.77 9.93
C ASN A 112 -19.60 2.21 10.12
N LYS A 113 -18.35 2.35 10.63
CA LYS A 113 -17.72 3.67 10.82
C LYS A 113 -16.90 4.04 9.60
N PRO A 114 -17.01 5.28 9.12
CA PRO A 114 -16.16 5.78 8.05
C PRO A 114 -14.72 5.96 8.55
N ILE A 115 -13.77 5.36 7.83
CA ILE A 115 -12.33 5.40 8.16
C ILE A 115 -11.65 6.56 7.45
N THR A 116 -11.85 6.66 6.14
CA THR A 116 -11.19 7.65 5.30
C THR A 116 -11.96 7.87 4.00
N THR A 117 -11.80 9.04 3.41
CA THR A 117 -12.37 9.38 2.10
C THR A 117 -11.25 9.66 1.11
N VAL A 118 -11.37 9.08 -0.08
CA VAL A 118 -10.52 9.35 -1.24
C VAL A 118 -11.28 10.29 -2.17
N ASN A 119 -10.80 11.50 -2.33
CA ASN A 119 -11.37 12.48 -3.25
C ASN A 119 -10.66 12.37 -4.60
N GLY A 120 -11.14 11.48 -5.44
CA GLY A 120 -10.54 11.21 -6.73
C GLY A 120 -10.63 12.39 -7.69
N VAL A 121 -9.55 12.66 -8.40
CA VAL A 121 -9.52 13.57 -9.53
C VAL A 121 -10.01 12.85 -10.79
N LYS A 122 -10.35 13.63 -11.84
CA LYS A 122 -10.77 13.05 -13.12
C LYS A 122 -9.73 12.09 -13.66
N SER A 123 -10.14 10.85 -13.89
CA SER A 123 -9.29 9.75 -14.32
C SER A 123 -9.88 9.07 -15.55
N PRO A 124 -9.05 8.52 -16.44
CA PRO A 124 -9.52 7.76 -17.60
C PRO A 124 -10.20 6.46 -17.16
N ALA A 125 -11.10 5.99 -18.01
CA ALA A 125 -11.75 4.70 -17.84
C ALA A 125 -11.88 3.99 -19.20
N GLU A 126 -11.78 2.69 -19.18
CA GLU A 126 -12.01 1.82 -20.32
C GLU A 126 -13.17 0.87 -20.02
N THR A 127 -14.00 0.59 -21.00
CA THR A 127 -15.24 -0.13 -20.79
C THR A 127 -15.35 -1.32 -21.73
N GLU A 128 -15.67 -2.47 -21.17
CA GLU A 128 -16.06 -3.69 -21.87
C GLU A 128 -17.48 -4.05 -21.45
N LEU A 129 -18.50 -3.37 -22.00
CA LEU A 129 -19.90 -3.59 -21.71
C LEU A 129 -20.61 -4.21 -22.93
N ASN A 130 -21.39 -5.23 -22.66
CA ASN A 130 -22.18 -5.94 -23.65
C ASN A 130 -23.69 -5.77 -23.38
N VAL A 131 -24.45 -5.53 -24.42
CA VAL A 131 -25.91 -5.56 -24.35
C VAL A 131 -26.34 -7.02 -24.26
N VAL A 132 -26.92 -7.39 -23.11
CA VAL A 132 -27.38 -8.75 -22.84
C VAL A 132 -28.82 -8.94 -23.31
N SER A 133 -29.64 -7.89 -23.14
CA SER A 133 -31.06 -7.89 -23.56
C SER A 133 -31.50 -6.46 -23.88
N THR A 134 -32.77 -6.28 -24.29
CA THR A 134 -33.35 -4.96 -24.56
C THR A 134 -33.43 -4.05 -23.33
N ASP A 135 -33.31 -4.62 -22.15
CA ASP A 135 -33.42 -3.94 -20.86
C ASP A 135 -32.18 -4.13 -19.95
N GLN A 136 -31.09 -4.74 -20.47
CA GLN A 136 -29.90 -5.03 -19.66
C GLN A 136 -28.59 -4.91 -20.44
N THR A 137 -27.65 -4.20 -19.84
CA THR A 137 -26.26 -4.11 -20.29
C THR A 137 -25.34 -4.46 -19.12
N GLU A 138 -24.39 -5.36 -19.31
CA GLU A 138 -23.45 -5.82 -18.29
C GLU A 138 -22.02 -5.82 -18.79
N GLY A 139 -21.08 -5.81 -17.86
CA GLY A 139 -19.65 -5.97 -18.15
C GLY A 139 -18.75 -5.28 -17.15
N THR A 140 -17.54 -4.99 -17.59
CA THR A 140 -16.48 -4.47 -16.72
C THR A 140 -16.05 -3.07 -17.16
N ILE A 141 -15.83 -2.21 -16.19
CA ILE A 141 -15.08 -0.95 -16.36
C ILE A 141 -13.71 -1.14 -15.73
N TYR A 142 -12.67 -0.81 -16.48
CA TYR A 142 -11.31 -0.69 -15.99
C TYR A 142 -11.07 0.78 -15.64
N LEU A 143 -10.62 1.01 -14.41
CA LEU A 143 -10.51 2.33 -13.82
C LEU A 143 -9.05 2.62 -13.46
N THR A 144 -8.65 3.84 -13.74
CA THR A 144 -7.45 4.44 -13.15
C THR A 144 -7.88 5.42 -12.06
N LEU A 145 -7.24 5.37 -10.92
CA LEU A 145 -7.30 6.41 -9.90
C LEU A 145 -6.01 7.22 -9.97
N ASN A 146 -6.08 8.41 -10.56
CA ASN A 146 -4.97 9.34 -10.56
C ASN A 146 -4.61 9.73 -9.11
N PRO A 147 -3.35 10.14 -8.82
CA PRO A 147 -2.95 10.53 -7.48
C PRO A 147 -3.95 11.50 -6.84
N SER A 148 -4.49 11.11 -5.71
CA SER A 148 -5.57 11.77 -5.00
C SER A 148 -5.29 11.69 -3.51
N SER A 149 -5.49 12.78 -2.78
CA SER A 149 -5.27 12.80 -1.36
C SER A 149 -6.42 12.10 -0.62
N MET A 150 -6.07 11.29 0.36
CA MET A 150 -7.01 10.77 1.34
C MET A 150 -7.27 11.83 2.40
N SER A 151 -8.42 11.75 3.06
CA SER A 151 -8.78 12.64 4.16
C SER A 151 -9.61 11.89 5.19
N LEU A 152 -9.50 12.32 6.45
CA LEU A 152 -10.40 11.83 7.48
C LEU A 152 -11.83 12.34 7.19
N PRO A 153 -12.86 11.55 7.51
CA PRO A 153 -14.27 11.97 7.37
C PRO A 153 -14.58 13.21 8.20
N GLU A 154 -13.93 13.31 9.34
CA GLU A 154 -14.00 14.45 10.27
C GLU A 154 -12.67 14.66 10.98
N GLN A 155 -12.40 15.87 11.46
CA GLN A 155 -11.17 16.21 12.18
C GLN A 155 -11.32 15.93 13.68
N SER A 156 -11.67 14.69 14.04
CA SER A 156 -11.84 14.23 15.42
C SER A 156 -10.74 13.24 15.85
N ASP A 157 -10.53 13.12 17.14
CA ASP A 157 -9.60 12.11 17.68
C ASP A 157 -10.14 10.68 17.49
N GLU A 158 -11.45 10.53 17.36
CA GLU A 158 -12.06 9.24 17.05
C GLU A 158 -11.71 8.82 15.62
N ALA A 159 -11.91 9.69 14.63
CA ALA A 159 -11.56 9.41 13.24
C ALA A 159 -10.06 9.11 13.06
N ARG A 160 -9.19 9.81 13.80
CA ARG A 160 -7.75 9.50 13.81
C ARG A 160 -7.47 8.09 14.31
N ARG A 161 -8.08 7.70 15.43
CA ARG A 161 -7.93 6.33 15.99
C ARG A 161 -8.46 5.25 15.06
N GLU A 162 -9.60 5.47 14.41
CA GLU A 162 -10.14 4.51 13.41
C GLU A 162 -9.17 4.36 12.23
N PHE A 163 -8.57 5.45 11.75
CA PHE A 163 -7.56 5.40 10.69
C PHE A 163 -6.27 4.68 11.14
N GLU A 164 -5.79 4.93 12.36
CA GLU A 164 -4.63 4.23 12.95
C GLU A 164 -4.91 2.72 13.12
N MET A 165 -6.12 2.36 13.55
CA MET A 165 -6.52 0.95 13.65
C MET A 165 -6.57 0.28 12.29
N PHE A 166 -7.11 0.94 11.28
CA PHE A 166 -7.11 0.46 9.90
C PHE A 166 -5.68 0.22 9.39
N GLN A 167 -4.75 1.17 9.61
CA GLN A 167 -3.35 0.99 9.22
C GLN A 167 -2.68 -0.19 9.95
N LYS A 168 -3.01 -0.36 11.24
CA LYS A 168 -2.51 -1.48 12.02
C LYS A 168 -3.09 -2.81 11.54
N GLU A 169 -4.40 -2.90 11.32
CA GLU A 169 -5.05 -4.09 10.78
C GLU A 169 -4.45 -4.45 9.41
N PHE A 170 -4.37 -3.49 8.48
CA PHE A 170 -3.75 -3.68 7.18
C PHE A 170 -2.32 -4.21 7.28
N THR A 171 -1.55 -3.76 8.29
CA THR A 171 -0.18 -4.23 8.51
C THR A 171 -0.11 -5.70 8.91
N PHE A 172 -1.07 -6.22 9.67
CA PHE A 172 -0.96 -7.57 10.27
C PHE A 172 -1.90 -8.61 9.71
N THR A 173 -3.00 -8.22 9.07
CA THR A 173 -3.96 -9.18 8.50
C THR A 173 -3.49 -9.73 7.16
N LYS A 174 -4.08 -10.85 6.74
CA LYS A 174 -3.90 -11.41 5.42
C LYS A 174 -4.83 -10.72 4.42
N GLU A 175 -6.08 -10.55 4.80
CA GLU A 175 -7.12 -9.92 4.01
C GLU A 175 -8.00 -9.09 4.93
N ASP A 176 -8.34 -7.91 4.48
CA ASP A 176 -9.21 -6.99 5.21
C ASP A 176 -10.32 -6.53 4.25
N ILE A 177 -11.52 -7.05 4.47
CA ILE A 177 -12.70 -6.67 3.70
C ILE A 177 -13.21 -5.35 4.26
N LYS A 178 -13.39 -4.38 3.40
CA LYS A 178 -13.94 -3.06 3.73
C LYS A 178 -15.09 -2.74 2.81
N LEU A 179 -16.03 -1.97 3.31
CA LEU A 179 -17.12 -1.43 2.54
C LEU A 179 -16.69 -0.12 1.88
N PHE A 180 -16.83 -0.06 0.57
CA PHE A 180 -16.54 1.12 -0.24
C PHE A 180 -17.85 1.79 -0.61
N ASN A 181 -18.18 2.86 0.10
CA ASN A 181 -19.32 3.70 -0.17
C ASN A 181 -18.86 4.90 -0.99
N GLY A 182 -19.61 5.26 -2.02
CA GLY A 182 -19.16 6.40 -2.79
C GLY A 182 -20.15 6.92 -3.80
N SER A 183 -19.70 7.94 -4.49
CA SER A 183 -20.38 8.51 -5.63
C SER A 183 -19.42 8.66 -6.81
N SER A 184 -19.90 8.38 -8.00
CA SER A 184 -19.17 8.51 -9.25
C SER A 184 -19.82 9.56 -10.14
N ARG A 185 -18.98 10.36 -10.76
CA ARG A 185 -19.33 11.23 -11.89
C ARG A 185 -18.62 10.71 -13.12
N SER A 186 -19.36 10.31 -14.16
CA SER A 186 -18.77 9.73 -15.37
C SER A 186 -19.16 10.50 -16.62
N LEU A 187 -18.18 10.66 -17.52
CA LEU A 187 -18.42 11.10 -18.89
C LEU A 187 -18.51 9.85 -19.76
N SER A 188 -19.64 9.68 -20.43
CA SER A 188 -19.95 8.46 -21.16
C SER A 188 -20.48 8.76 -22.57
N GLU A 189 -20.12 7.92 -23.53
CA GLU A 189 -20.70 7.90 -24.87
C GLU A 189 -21.85 6.89 -24.91
N THR A 190 -22.94 7.31 -25.56
CA THR A 190 -24.15 6.50 -25.78
C THR A 190 -24.62 6.69 -27.22
N PRO A 191 -25.54 5.87 -27.75
CA PRO A 191 -26.10 6.04 -29.08
C PRO A 191 -26.76 7.40 -29.32
N VAL A 192 -27.14 8.09 -28.25
CA VAL A 192 -27.75 9.43 -28.31
C VAL A 192 -26.75 10.57 -28.07
N GLY A 193 -25.46 10.25 -28.05
CA GLY A 193 -24.35 11.18 -27.87
C GLY A 193 -23.70 11.11 -26.50
N THR A 194 -22.80 12.06 -26.22
CA THR A 194 -22.07 12.12 -24.96
C THR A 194 -22.96 12.62 -23.83
N VAL A 195 -22.98 11.89 -22.73
CA VAL A 195 -23.72 12.18 -21.51
C VAL A 195 -22.80 12.31 -20.32
N LEU A 196 -23.15 13.20 -19.41
CA LEU A 196 -22.50 13.31 -18.11
C LEU A 196 -23.47 12.74 -17.07
N LEU A 197 -23.06 11.64 -16.45
CA LEU A 197 -23.78 11.01 -15.35
C LEU A 197 -23.17 11.53 -14.05
N ASN A 198 -23.97 12.07 -13.15
CA ASN A 198 -23.53 12.65 -11.89
C ASN A 198 -24.12 11.92 -10.70
N GLY A 199 -23.31 11.77 -9.63
CA GLY A 199 -23.80 11.26 -8.37
C GLY A 199 -24.29 9.83 -8.42
N ILE A 200 -23.72 8.98 -9.26
CA ILE A 200 -24.00 7.54 -9.28
C ILE A 200 -23.50 6.94 -7.96
N LYS A 201 -24.42 6.67 -7.08
CA LYS A 201 -24.11 6.11 -5.75
C LYS A 201 -23.78 4.63 -5.85
N PHE A 202 -22.85 4.17 -5.03
CA PHE A 202 -22.51 2.76 -4.89
C PHE A 202 -22.14 2.42 -3.45
N SER A 203 -22.33 1.16 -3.11
CA SER A 203 -21.92 0.56 -1.84
C SER A 203 -21.53 -0.88 -2.14
N VAL A 204 -20.25 -1.19 -2.09
CA VAL A 204 -19.71 -2.50 -2.45
C VAL A 204 -18.61 -2.91 -1.49
N GLU A 205 -18.54 -4.20 -1.21
CA GLU A 205 -17.42 -4.78 -0.48
C GLU A 205 -16.23 -4.98 -1.42
N SER A 206 -15.03 -4.70 -0.91
CA SER A 206 -13.78 -4.96 -1.61
C SER A 206 -12.69 -5.37 -0.61
N GLY A 207 -11.80 -6.25 -1.03
CA GLY A 207 -10.70 -6.77 -0.23
C GLY A 207 -9.40 -6.02 -0.48
N LEU A 208 -8.76 -5.58 0.60
CA LEU A 208 -7.36 -5.20 0.63
C LEU A 208 -6.56 -6.37 1.20
N LEU A 209 -5.57 -6.85 0.45
CA LEU A 209 -4.63 -7.83 0.96
C LEU A 209 -3.61 -7.12 1.85
N GLY A 210 -3.51 -7.55 3.11
CA GLY A 210 -2.64 -6.94 4.10
C GLY A 210 -1.18 -7.41 4.01
N LEU A 211 -0.32 -6.73 4.74
CA LEU A 211 1.13 -6.97 4.75
C LEU A 211 1.54 -8.22 5.54
N GLN A 212 0.66 -8.83 6.32
CA GLN A 212 0.90 -10.02 7.16
C GLN A 212 2.12 -9.87 8.09
N GLY A 213 2.33 -8.66 8.62
CA GLY A 213 3.49 -8.32 9.45
C GLY A 213 4.83 -8.41 8.72
N LEU A 214 4.83 -8.53 7.38
CA LEU A 214 6.01 -8.78 6.53
C LEU A 214 6.75 -10.08 6.90
N ASN A 215 6.05 -11.05 7.47
CA ASN A 215 6.60 -12.32 7.96
C ASN A 215 6.13 -13.55 7.15
N GLN A 216 5.44 -13.36 6.03
CA GLN A 216 5.03 -14.48 5.17
C GLN A 216 6.25 -15.26 4.64
N TYR A 217 7.31 -14.54 4.31
CA TYR A 217 8.61 -15.09 3.95
C TYR A 217 9.69 -14.47 4.84
N PRO A 218 10.76 -15.21 5.15
CA PRO A 218 11.88 -14.67 5.92
C PRO A 218 12.51 -13.47 5.22
N THR A 219 12.77 -12.42 5.96
CA THR A 219 13.61 -11.31 5.48
C THR A 219 15.05 -11.79 5.38
N LEU A 220 15.66 -11.61 4.21
CA LEU A 220 17.00 -12.08 3.93
C LEU A 220 17.99 -10.91 3.97
N ILE A 221 19.08 -11.07 4.68
CA ILE A 221 20.24 -10.19 4.60
C ILE A 221 21.11 -10.68 3.46
N LEU A 222 21.18 -9.90 2.36
CA LEU A 222 21.89 -10.25 1.15
C LEU A 222 23.38 -9.88 1.23
N GLY A 223 23.71 -8.87 2.04
CA GLY A 223 25.08 -8.41 2.22
C GLY A 223 25.19 -7.40 3.36
N VAL A 224 26.34 -7.41 4.00
CA VAL A 224 26.70 -6.45 5.06
C VAL A 224 28.09 -5.92 4.75
N ASP A 225 28.24 -4.61 4.77
CA ASP A 225 29.51 -3.92 4.60
C ASP A 225 29.76 -2.97 5.76
N VAL A 226 30.96 -2.99 6.30
CA VAL A 226 31.38 -2.10 7.38
C VAL A 226 31.90 -0.80 6.74
N VAL A 227 31.19 0.29 6.95
CA VAL A 227 31.50 1.59 6.34
C VAL A 227 32.16 2.59 7.30
N GLY A 228 32.33 2.20 8.57
CA GLY A 228 32.96 3.03 9.57
C GLY A 228 32.54 2.66 10.98
N GLY A 229 32.89 3.50 11.93
CA GLY A 229 32.51 3.28 13.33
C GLY A 229 32.93 4.42 14.25
N THR A 230 32.45 4.31 15.47
CA THR A 230 32.81 5.15 16.62
C THR A 230 33.24 4.23 17.76
N ARG A 231 33.58 4.80 18.92
CA ARG A 231 33.82 3.97 20.13
C ARG A 231 32.59 3.16 20.59
N ALA A 232 31.40 3.65 20.26
CA ALA A 232 30.13 3.05 20.70
C ALA A 232 29.49 2.15 19.65
N ASN A 233 29.69 2.44 18.35
CA ASN A 233 28.95 1.78 17.31
C ASN A 233 29.83 1.45 16.09
N ILE A 234 29.50 0.35 15.44
CA ILE A 234 29.96 -0.02 14.11
C ILE A 234 28.85 0.38 13.12
N ASN A 235 29.20 1.16 12.10
CA ASN A 235 28.27 1.57 11.06
C ASN A 235 28.33 0.59 9.91
N LEU A 236 27.15 0.07 9.52
CA LEU A 236 27.01 -0.95 8.49
C LEU A 236 26.08 -0.46 7.40
N ASN A 237 26.42 -0.77 6.15
CA ASN A 237 25.47 -0.79 5.05
C ASN A 237 24.95 -2.21 4.88
N VAL A 238 23.63 -2.35 4.86
CA VAL A 238 22.97 -3.66 4.79
C VAL A 238 22.06 -3.70 3.59
N ASN A 239 22.26 -4.67 2.71
CA ASN A 239 21.33 -5.00 1.65
C ASN A 239 20.39 -6.10 2.13
N THR A 240 19.10 -5.86 2.05
CA THR A 240 18.10 -6.82 2.51
C THR A 240 17.01 -7.04 1.47
N SER A 241 16.46 -8.25 1.45
CA SER A 241 15.29 -8.60 0.64
C SER A 241 14.10 -8.85 1.54
N ILE A 242 12.99 -8.17 1.24
CA ILE A 242 11.74 -8.31 1.96
C ILE A 242 10.59 -8.52 0.97
N TYR A 243 9.65 -9.40 1.30
CA TYR A 243 8.49 -9.69 0.47
C TYR A 243 7.26 -8.95 0.98
N ASN A 244 6.60 -8.23 0.09
CA ASN A 244 5.31 -7.61 0.33
C ASN A 244 4.19 -8.48 -0.27
N PRO A 245 3.41 -9.19 0.54
CA PRO A 245 2.34 -10.08 0.09
C PRO A 245 1.05 -9.34 -0.27
N SER A 246 0.98 -8.05 0.01
CA SER A 246 -0.24 -7.26 -0.19
C SER A 246 -0.47 -6.87 -1.65
N ASN A 247 -1.64 -6.33 -1.95
CA ASN A 247 -1.93 -5.68 -3.22
C ASN A 247 -1.70 -4.15 -3.18
N VAL A 248 -0.91 -3.67 -2.19
CA VAL A 248 -0.62 -2.25 -1.99
C VAL A 248 0.87 -1.98 -2.08
N ASN A 249 1.26 -1.06 -2.95
CA ASN A 249 2.58 -0.43 -2.91
C ASN A 249 2.57 0.65 -1.83
N LEU A 250 3.48 0.56 -0.88
CA LEU A 250 3.51 1.44 0.28
C LEU A 250 4.79 2.29 0.29
N GLY A 251 4.65 3.61 0.38
CA GLY A 251 5.76 4.55 0.58
C GLY A 251 5.59 5.29 1.91
N VAL A 252 6.51 5.07 2.85
CA VAL A 252 6.40 5.59 4.23
C VAL A 252 7.54 6.54 4.63
N GLY A 253 8.46 6.85 3.70
CA GLY A 253 9.60 7.70 4.01
C GLY A 253 10.64 7.00 4.91
N ASP A 254 11.42 7.79 5.64
CA ASP A 254 12.47 7.28 6.49
C ASP A 254 11.90 6.45 7.65
N THR A 255 12.44 5.25 7.81
CA THR A 255 11.99 4.30 8.84
C THR A 255 13.19 3.79 9.62
N THR A 256 13.13 3.88 10.95
CA THR A 256 14.16 3.35 11.85
C THR A 256 13.57 2.23 12.72
N LEU A 257 14.25 1.11 12.75
CA LEU A 257 13.86 -0.08 13.51
C LEU A 257 14.97 -0.47 14.48
N LEU A 258 14.65 -1.17 15.56
CA LEU A 258 15.62 -1.69 16.51
C LEU A 258 16.13 -3.06 16.05
N MET A 259 17.42 -3.28 16.20
CA MET A 259 18.06 -4.59 16.05
C MET A 259 18.08 -5.25 17.43
N VAL A 260 17.43 -6.40 17.55
CA VAL A 260 17.24 -7.11 18.81
C VAL A 260 17.85 -8.51 18.72
N TYR A 261 18.86 -8.75 19.53
CA TYR A 261 19.43 -10.06 19.79
C TYR A 261 19.37 -10.31 21.31
N GLU A 262 18.24 -10.86 21.77
CA GLU A 262 17.76 -10.90 23.17
C GLU A 262 17.56 -9.51 23.79
N ILE A 263 18.48 -8.61 23.58
CA ILE A 263 18.41 -7.20 23.97
C ILE A 263 18.57 -6.31 22.73
N VAL A 264 18.33 -5.03 22.86
CA VAL A 264 18.59 -4.07 21.78
C VAL A 264 20.11 -3.90 21.62
N VAL A 265 20.61 -4.33 20.47
CA VAL A 265 22.03 -4.25 20.12
C VAL A 265 22.34 -3.20 19.06
N GLY A 266 21.34 -2.50 18.58
CA GLY A 266 21.51 -1.45 17.58
C GLY A 266 20.22 -0.98 16.94
N SER A 267 20.37 -0.22 15.84
CA SER A 267 19.27 0.27 15.04
C SER A 267 19.55 0.11 13.55
N VAL A 268 18.48 0.04 12.77
CA VAL A 268 18.50 -0.06 11.31
C VAL A 268 17.62 1.03 10.75
N THR A 269 18.17 1.92 9.93
CA THR A 269 17.44 3.00 9.25
C THR A 269 17.35 2.70 7.76
N ILE A 270 16.14 2.67 7.23
CA ILE A 270 15.85 2.51 5.82
C ILE A 270 15.39 3.89 5.31
N PRO A 271 16.22 4.59 4.53
CA PRO A 271 15.85 5.90 4.00
C PRO A 271 14.79 5.73 2.91
N ASN A 272 13.81 6.63 2.91
CA ASN A 272 12.72 6.69 1.92
C ASN A 272 12.11 5.29 1.62
N MET A 273 11.77 4.57 2.68
CA MET A 273 11.29 3.20 2.60
C MET A 273 10.06 3.09 1.69
N ARG A 274 10.19 2.24 0.68
CA ARG A 274 9.12 1.87 -0.26
C ARG A 274 9.05 0.37 -0.38
N LEU A 275 7.83 -0.16 -0.26
CA LEU A 275 7.52 -1.57 -0.42
C LEU A 275 6.59 -1.73 -1.61
N ASN A 276 7.11 -2.17 -2.73
CA ASN A 276 6.30 -2.57 -3.88
C ASN A 276 5.74 -3.98 -3.64
N ILE A 277 4.68 -4.32 -4.33
CA ILE A 277 4.09 -5.66 -4.31
C ILE A 277 5.16 -6.68 -4.73
N GLY A 278 5.28 -7.79 -3.98
CA GLY A 278 6.27 -8.82 -4.25
C GLY A 278 7.63 -8.55 -3.59
N ASN A 279 8.72 -8.99 -4.24
CA ASN A 279 10.08 -8.87 -3.70
C ASN A 279 10.64 -7.46 -3.80
N ASN A 280 11.21 -6.99 -2.70
CA ASN A 280 11.87 -5.70 -2.59
C ASN A 280 13.29 -5.88 -2.10
N THR A 281 14.24 -5.22 -2.76
CA THR A 281 15.61 -5.07 -2.27
C THR A 281 15.76 -3.68 -1.68
N LEU A 282 16.08 -3.63 -0.39
CA LEU A 282 16.22 -2.39 0.36
C LEU A 282 17.66 -2.20 0.81
N GLN A 283 18.13 -0.98 0.76
CA GLN A 283 19.38 -0.56 1.37
C GLN A 283 19.10 0.08 2.72
N ALA A 284 19.75 -0.41 3.74
CA ALA A 284 19.60 0.07 5.10
C ALA A 284 20.96 0.47 5.69
N MET A 285 20.94 1.49 6.52
CA MET A 285 22.08 1.90 7.34
C MET A 285 21.87 1.40 8.76
N SER A 286 22.81 0.61 9.27
CA SER A 286 22.72 0.07 10.63
C SER A 286 23.81 0.66 11.52
N LYS A 287 23.43 0.90 12.78
CA LYS A 287 24.36 1.23 13.87
C LYS A 287 24.32 0.07 14.86
N PHE A 288 25.34 -0.75 14.83
CA PHE A 288 25.48 -1.89 15.73
C PHE A 288 26.36 -1.50 16.91
N ASN A 289 25.92 -1.79 18.13
CA ASN A 289 26.65 -1.54 19.36
C ASN A 289 27.22 -2.86 19.94
N PRO A 290 28.48 -3.18 19.72
CA PRO A 290 29.11 -4.39 20.26
C PRO A 290 29.22 -4.38 21.79
N ASN A 291 29.09 -3.20 22.42
CA ASN A 291 29.15 -3.02 23.88
C ASN A 291 27.75 -3.06 24.54
N ALA A 292 26.71 -3.39 23.80
CA ALA A 292 25.36 -3.55 24.34
C ALA A 292 25.25 -4.89 25.10
N GLY A 293 25.84 -4.95 26.25
CA GLY A 293 25.88 -6.16 27.09
C GLY A 293 26.68 -7.32 26.50
N PRO A 294 26.63 -8.48 27.12
CA PRO A 294 27.29 -9.70 26.62
C PRO A 294 26.80 -10.15 25.24
N GLN A 295 25.52 -9.86 24.92
CA GLN A 295 24.89 -10.21 23.66
C GLN A 295 25.49 -9.45 22.46
N GLY A 296 25.81 -8.17 22.64
CA GLY A 296 26.47 -7.39 21.59
C GLY A 296 27.82 -7.99 21.22
N LEU A 297 28.62 -8.36 22.21
CA LEU A 297 29.90 -8.99 21.99
C LEU A 297 29.76 -10.41 21.42
N ASP A 298 28.80 -11.20 21.89
CA ASP A 298 28.51 -12.52 21.34
C ASP A 298 28.12 -12.47 19.87
N MET A 299 27.23 -11.55 19.51
CA MET A 299 26.80 -11.34 18.11
C MET A 299 28.00 -10.98 17.22
N LEU A 300 28.91 -10.12 17.68
CA LEU A 300 30.13 -9.78 16.96
C LEU A 300 31.05 -10.99 16.78
N ASN A 301 31.29 -11.75 17.86
CA ASN A 301 32.11 -12.93 17.84
C ASN A 301 31.56 -14.01 16.88
N ARG A 302 30.25 -14.24 16.90
CA ARG A 302 29.59 -15.18 15.98
C ARG A 302 29.79 -14.73 14.54
N TYR A 303 29.56 -13.44 14.26
CA TYR A 303 29.73 -12.87 12.91
C TYR A 303 31.18 -13.10 12.39
N ILE A 304 32.18 -12.74 13.20
CA ILE A 304 33.60 -12.88 12.83
C ILE A 304 34.00 -14.36 12.69
N SER A 305 33.40 -15.23 13.50
CA SER A 305 33.65 -16.71 13.45
C SER A 305 32.92 -17.38 12.28
N GLY A 306 32.18 -16.66 11.45
CA GLY A 306 31.44 -17.20 10.32
C GLY A 306 30.16 -17.93 10.70
N LEU A 307 29.65 -17.71 11.91
CA LEU A 307 28.43 -18.32 12.44
C LEU A 307 27.21 -17.38 12.18
N ASP A 308 26.16 -17.98 11.67
CA ASP A 308 24.91 -17.26 11.45
C ASP A 308 24.25 -16.89 12.80
N THR A 309 23.62 -15.71 12.84
CA THR A 309 22.94 -15.19 14.05
C THR A 309 21.50 -14.83 13.74
N HIS A 310 20.56 -15.48 14.44
CA HIS A 310 19.14 -15.14 14.37
C HIS A 310 18.86 -13.91 15.22
N LEU A 311 18.16 -12.94 14.65
CA LEU A 311 17.80 -11.71 15.33
C LEU A 311 16.44 -11.20 14.86
N ASN A 312 15.86 -10.31 15.63
CA ASN A 312 14.61 -9.64 15.33
C ASN A 312 14.86 -8.18 14.97
N ILE A 313 14.20 -7.71 13.91
CA ILE A 313 14.08 -6.30 13.61
C ILE A 313 12.73 -5.84 14.14
N SER A 314 12.76 -4.97 15.14
CA SER A 314 11.59 -4.59 15.92
C SER A 314 11.25 -3.12 15.74
N GLY A 315 10.00 -2.85 15.47
CA GLY A 315 9.48 -1.49 15.50
C GLY A 315 9.33 -0.96 16.93
N TYR A 316 9.23 0.36 17.04
CA TYR A 316 8.98 1.10 18.27
C TYR A 316 8.24 2.41 17.93
N GLU A 317 7.88 3.20 18.92
CA GLU A 317 7.04 4.38 18.75
C GLU A 317 7.62 5.41 17.75
N ASP A 318 8.95 5.58 17.75
CA ASP A 318 9.63 6.53 16.86
C ASP A 318 10.23 5.87 15.62
N SER A 319 9.74 4.67 15.23
CA SER A 319 10.15 4.03 13.98
C SER A 319 9.80 4.86 12.74
N THR A 320 8.79 5.70 12.82
CA THR A 320 8.37 6.62 11.78
C THR A 320 7.95 7.96 12.37
N HIS A 321 8.14 9.02 11.62
CA HIS A 321 7.64 10.35 11.98
C HIS A 321 6.15 10.55 11.62
N ILE A 322 5.55 9.60 10.88
CA ILE A 322 4.15 9.67 10.46
C ILE A 322 3.25 9.19 11.59
N ALA A 323 2.51 10.11 12.19
CA ALA A 323 1.72 9.84 13.39
C ALA A 323 0.75 8.68 13.23
N SER A 324 0.02 8.61 12.12
CA SER A 324 -0.96 7.53 11.86
C SER A 324 -0.36 6.13 11.72
N LEU A 325 0.93 6.02 11.40
CA LEU A 325 1.62 4.74 11.25
C LEU A 325 2.32 4.27 12.53
N LYS A 326 2.48 5.14 13.54
CA LYS A 326 3.17 4.78 14.79
C LYS A 326 2.61 3.52 15.47
N PRO A 327 1.28 3.35 15.63
CA PRO A 327 0.73 2.13 16.25
C PRO A 327 0.99 0.85 15.46
N ALA A 328 1.02 0.95 14.13
CA ALA A 328 1.35 -0.18 13.27
C ALA A 328 2.84 -0.53 13.36
N PHE A 329 3.71 0.46 13.19
CA PHE A 329 5.16 0.25 13.23
C PHE A 329 5.64 -0.24 14.59
N SER A 330 5.10 0.28 15.71
CA SER A 330 5.46 -0.17 17.07
C SER A 330 5.26 -1.67 17.29
N ALA A 331 4.32 -2.25 16.58
CA ALA A 331 3.98 -3.67 16.69
C ALA A 331 4.73 -4.56 15.70
N VAL A 332 5.45 -4.00 14.72
CA VAL A 332 6.21 -4.78 13.71
C VAL A 332 7.34 -5.57 14.39
N ARG A 333 7.43 -6.86 14.06
CA ARG A 333 8.50 -7.76 14.48
C ARG A 333 8.85 -8.64 13.30
N VAL A 334 10.04 -8.47 12.74
CA VAL A 334 10.51 -9.19 11.56
C VAL A 334 11.69 -10.06 11.95
N ASN A 335 11.56 -11.36 11.75
CA ASN A 335 12.64 -12.32 11.99
C ASN A 335 13.61 -12.30 10.81
N THR A 336 14.91 -12.26 11.10
CA THR A 336 15.95 -12.33 10.09
C THR A 336 17.16 -13.09 10.62
N THR A 337 18.04 -13.48 9.70
CA THR A 337 19.30 -14.12 10.04
C THR A 337 20.45 -13.31 9.46
N LEU A 338 21.32 -12.83 10.33
CA LEU A 338 22.61 -12.25 9.93
C LEU A 338 23.56 -13.39 9.58
N PRO A 339 23.96 -13.55 8.30
CA PRO A 339 24.94 -14.56 7.94
C PRO A 339 26.30 -14.18 8.51
N GLY A 340 27.04 -15.19 8.99
CA GLY A 340 28.38 -14.98 9.47
C GLY A 340 29.36 -14.63 8.33
N LEU A 341 30.45 -13.98 8.68
CA LEU A 341 31.50 -13.59 7.75
C LEU A 341 32.09 -14.82 7.07
N LYS A 342 32.04 -14.89 5.75
CA LYS A 342 32.56 -16.05 4.99
C LYS A 342 34.05 -15.95 4.64
N THR A 343 34.66 -14.78 4.83
CA THR A 343 36.05 -14.54 4.57
C THR A 343 36.88 -14.72 5.84
N LYS A 344 38.02 -15.44 5.76
CA LYS A 344 38.95 -15.56 6.87
C LYS A 344 39.71 -14.24 7.05
N LEU A 345 39.48 -13.58 8.18
CA LEU A 345 40.21 -12.35 8.52
C LEU A 345 41.69 -12.56 8.70
N VAL A 346 42.08 -13.65 9.34
CA VAL A 346 43.48 -14.02 9.53
C VAL A 346 43.91 -14.94 8.39
N GLN A 347 44.74 -14.42 7.51
CA GLN A 347 45.28 -15.17 6.37
C GLN A 347 46.49 -16.02 6.78
N SER A 348 47.37 -15.45 7.61
CA SER A 348 48.52 -16.15 8.16
C SER A 348 48.94 -15.56 9.48
N ALA A 349 49.47 -16.37 10.34
CA ALA A 349 50.18 -15.98 11.56
C ALA A 349 51.53 -16.70 11.64
N SER A 350 52.60 -15.95 11.85
CA SER A 350 53.90 -16.51 12.06
C SER A 350 54.48 -16.01 13.38
N LEU A 351 55.03 -16.93 14.15
CA LEU A 351 55.74 -16.65 15.39
C LEU A 351 57.23 -16.65 15.09
N LYS A 352 57.88 -15.54 15.37
CA LYS A 352 59.34 -15.41 15.24
C LYS A 352 59.93 -15.23 16.66
N VAL A 353 60.62 -16.22 17.11
CA VAL A 353 61.43 -16.13 18.33
C VAL A 353 62.74 -15.46 17.96
N LEU A 354 63.03 -14.30 18.52
CA LEU A 354 64.26 -13.56 18.26
C LEU A 354 65.38 -14.05 19.22
N GLU A 355 66.60 -14.24 18.70
CA GLU A 355 67.76 -14.60 19.52
C GLU A 355 68.08 -13.56 20.62
N SER A 356 67.61 -12.32 20.44
CA SER A 356 67.76 -11.22 21.39
C SER A 356 66.76 -11.22 22.54
N THR A 357 65.69 -12.00 22.42
CA THR A 357 64.76 -12.20 23.54
C THR A 357 65.40 -13.23 24.48
N GLY A 358 66.13 -12.71 25.45
CA GLY A 358 66.69 -13.57 26.53
C GLY A 358 65.54 -14.38 27.14
N ILE A 359 65.89 -15.59 27.60
CA ILE A 359 65.00 -16.57 28.25
C ILE A 359 64.25 -15.95 29.46
N THR A 360 64.56 -14.68 29.83
CA THR A 360 64.02 -13.96 31.00
C THR A 360 62.78 -13.14 30.71
N ASP A 361 62.39 -12.85 29.47
CA ASP A 361 61.35 -11.86 29.20
C ASP A 361 60.07 -12.40 28.56
N ASP A 362 59.98 -13.69 28.31
CA ASP A 362 58.80 -14.39 27.71
C ASP A 362 58.12 -13.65 26.51
N VAL A 363 58.89 -12.86 25.76
CA VAL A 363 58.39 -12.02 24.63
C VAL A 363 58.71 -12.70 23.30
N ALA A 364 57.68 -12.87 22.48
CA ALA A 364 57.85 -13.34 21.12
C ALA A 364 57.22 -12.34 20.13
N GLN A 365 57.87 -12.12 18.99
CA GLN A 365 57.26 -11.35 17.92
C GLN A 365 56.32 -12.21 17.09
N THR A 366 55.05 -11.78 16.99
CA THR A 366 54.07 -12.44 16.14
C THR A 366 53.75 -11.52 14.97
N GLN A 367 53.89 -12.00 13.75
CA GLN A 367 53.43 -11.32 12.55
C GLN A 367 52.14 -11.97 12.11
N VAL A 368 51.07 -11.16 12.03
CA VAL A 368 49.75 -11.61 11.57
C VAL A 368 49.41 -10.88 10.33
N SER A 369 49.08 -11.62 9.27
CA SER A 369 48.51 -11.05 8.04
C SER A 369 46.99 -11.09 8.11
N LEU A 370 46.36 -9.92 8.05
CA LEU A 370 44.91 -9.77 8.06
C LEU A 370 44.43 -9.37 6.69
N ASP A 371 43.33 -9.96 6.25
CA ASP A 371 42.57 -9.53 5.10
C ASP A 371 41.39 -8.68 5.58
N ASN A 372 41.19 -7.49 4.99
CA ASN A 372 40.07 -6.66 5.30
C ASN A 372 39.00 -6.80 4.21
N PRO A 373 37.95 -7.59 4.41
CA PRO A 373 36.87 -7.75 3.45
C PRO A 373 35.90 -6.57 3.38
N PHE A 374 36.14 -5.52 4.18
CA PHE A 374 35.25 -4.37 4.28
C PHE A 374 35.75 -3.18 3.44
N THR A 375 34.83 -2.35 2.99
CA THR A 375 35.16 -1.15 2.20
C THR A 375 35.83 -0.05 3.04
N SER A 376 35.63 -0.05 4.36
CA SER A 376 36.28 0.91 5.26
C SER A 376 37.66 0.45 5.67
N VAL A 377 38.66 1.31 5.46
CA VAL A 377 40.02 1.08 5.97
C VAL A 377 40.09 1.49 7.44
N SER A 378 39.99 0.51 8.34
CA SER A 378 40.29 0.76 9.75
C SER A 378 41.78 0.58 9.98
N TYR A 379 42.50 1.67 10.28
CA TYR A 379 43.84 1.56 10.82
C TYR A 379 43.75 1.09 12.27
N THR A 380 43.85 -0.21 12.50
CA THR A 380 44.02 -0.79 13.84
C THR A 380 45.49 -0.87 14.14
N HIS A 381 46.01 0.01 15.01
CA HIS A 381 47.23 -0.23 15.69
C HIS A 381 46.95 -1.27 16.81
N LEU A 382 47.18 -2.53 16.51
CA LEU A 382 47.26 -3.57 17.54
C LEU A 382 48.56 -3.38 18.30
N ARG A 383 48.50 -2.70 19.46
CA ARG A 383 49.52 -2.87 20.51
C ARG A 383 49.14 -4.08 21.31
N ALA A 384 49.94 -5.13 21.23
CA ALA A 384 49.89 -6.22 22.22
C ALA A 384 50.33 -5.60 23.57
N HIS A 385 49.40 -5.53 24.52
CA HIS A 385 49.73 -5.29 25.91
C HIS A 385 49.93 -6.66 26.56
N GLU A 386 51.14 -6.81 27.11
CA GLU A 386 51.50 -7.90 28.01
C GLU A 386 50.69 -7.75 29.29
N THR A 387 50.19 -8.85 29.82
CA THR A 387 49.79 -9.01 31.22
C THR A 387 50.70 -10.04 31.85
#